data_83237d7772d3817a05983294fd287789
#
_entry.id   83237d7772d3817a05983294fd287789
#
_cell.length_a   1.000
_cell.length_b   1.000
_cell.length_c   1.000
_cell.angle_alpha   90.00
_cell.angle_beta   90.00
_cell.angle_gamma   90.00
#
_symmetry.space_group_name_H-M   'P 1'
#
loop_
_entity.id
_entity.type
_entity.pdbx_description
1 polymer ?
#
loop_
_entity_poly.entity_id
_entity_poly.type
_entity_poly.pdbx_seq_one_letter_code
_entity_poly.pdbx_strand_id
1 'polypeptide(L)'
;MNKRIEKLQDYSVYFDFFDRNGINSKIFPQEFFPIIALFAEDCRYKLKECYLHMSRLFISGGYKVKTCSLMLRINPGEEYGLVIASVQFVHQRKGYFTRLVAILEDIRKANSLGAVMIESVISPKMKNWVKKYGWIEMIPKSGNYISKETIKRAYKKIGITWKESMLKLHM
;
A
#
# COMPACT_ATOMS: atom_id res chain seq x y z
N MET A 1 25.41 -10.32 -6.12
CA MET A 1 24.75 -9.00 -6.24
C MET A 1 23.56 -9.17 -7.16
N ASN A 2 22.35 -8.95 -6.66
CA ASN A 2 21.11 -9.42 -7.27
C ASN A 2 20.63 -8.42 -8.33
N LYS A 3 20.74 -8.76 -9.61
CA LYS A 3 20.23 -7.97 -10.77
C LYS A 3 18.73 -7.59 -10.70
N ARG A 4 18.00 -8.05 -9.69
CA ARG A 4 16.58 -7.77 -9.48
C ARG A 4 16.33 -6.44 -8.75
N ILE A 5 17.35 -5.91 -8.05
CA ILE A 5 17.25 -4.65 -7.29
C ILE A 5 17.46 -3.43 -8.20
N GLU A 6 18.28 -3.56 -9.25
CA GLU A 6 18.56 -2.45 -10.16
C GLU A 6 17.38 -2.08 -11.09
N LYS A 7 16.43 -2.99 -11.30
CA LYS A 7 15.24 -2.73 -12.14
C LYS A 7 14.11 -1.96 -11.43
N LEU A 8 14.18 -1.79 -10.11
CA LEU A 8 13.12 -1.18 -9.30
C LEU A 8 13.27 0.33 -9.10
N GLN A 9 14.28 0.98 -9.65
CA GLN A 9 14.60 2.37 -9.31
C GLN A 9 14.64 3.34 -10.51
N ASP A 10 14.21 2.93 -11.69
CA ASP A 10 14.04 3.90 -12.79
C ASP A 10 12.64 4.52 -12.72
N TYR A 11 12.54 5.60 -11.95
CA TYR A 11 11.31 6.39 -11.86
C TYR A 11 11.15 7.38 -13.01
N SER A 12 12.11 7.44 -13.94
CA SER A 12 12.09 8.39 -15.07
C SER A 12 10.86 8.24 -15.95
N VAL A 13 10.34 7.01 -16.07
CA VAL A 13 9.12 6.69 -16.82
C VAL A 13 7.87 7.43 -16.29
N TYR A 14 7.91 7.94 -15.06
CA TYR A 14 6.79 8.66 -14.47
C TYR A 14 6.88 10.18 -14.63
N PHE A 15 8.06 10.75 -14.91
CA PHE A 15 8.21 12.21 -15.02
C PHE A 15 7.36 12.81 -16.14
N ASP A 16 7.43 12.25 -17.33
CA ASP A 16 6.59 12.69 -18.45
C ASP A 16 5.11 12.57 -18.16
N PHE A 17 4.74 11.55 -17.38
CA PHE A 17 3.36 11.34 -16.95
C PHE A 17 2.91 12.45 -16.00
N PHE A 18 3.71 12.79 -15.01
CA PHE A 18 3.38 13.82 -14.02
C PHE A 18 3.31 15.20 -14.67
N ASP A 19 4.24 15.54 -15.54
CA ASP A 19 4.26 16.81 -16.24
C ASP A 19 3.02 16.99 -17.13
N ARG A 20 2.63 15.95 -17.87
CA ARG A 20 1.38 15.98 -18.68
C ARG A 20 0.11 16.16 -17.87
N ASN A 21 0.12 15.73 -16.61
CA ASN A 21 -1.03 15.81 -15.72
C ASN A 21 -0.96 17.00 -14.74
N GLY A 22 0.02 17.88 -14.88
CA GLY A 22 0.20 19.05 -14.02
C GLY A 22 0.55 18.71 -12.57
N ILE A 23 1.07 17.50 -12.31
CA ILE A 23 1.48 17.06 -10.98
C ILE A 23 2.95 17.45 -10.79
N ASN A 24 3.23 18.28 -9.78
CA ASN A 24 4.60 18.63 -9.46
C ASN A 24 5.35 17.45 -8.85
N SER A 25 6.08 16.70 -9.66
CA SER A 25 6.84 15.52 -9.24
C SER A 25 7.92 15.83 -8.19
N LYS A 26 8.38 17.09 -8.09
CA LYS A 26 9.44 17.50 -7.15
C LYS A 26 8.98 17.52 -5.68
N ILE A 27 7.68 17.54 -5.43
CA ILE A 27 7.13 17.58 -4.06
C ILE A 27 6.89 16.20 -3.47
N PHE A 28 7.03 15.12 -4.28
CA PHE A 28 6.81 13.75 -3.84
C PHE A 28 8.12 12.96 -3.81
N PRO A 29 8.34 12.13 -2.78
CA PRO A 29 9.34 11.08 -2.86
C PRO A 29 9.07 10.17 -4.06
N GLN A 30 10.11 9.85 -4.84
CA GLN A 30 9.97 9.11 -6.11
C GLN A 30 9.36 7.72 -5.90
N GLU A 31 9.59 7.09 -4.77
CA GLU A 31 9.01 5.80 -4.41
C GLU A 31 7.47 5.78 -4.39
N PHE A 32 6.82 6.95 -4.30
CA PHE A 32 5.35 7.05 -4.37
C PHE A 32 4.82 7.19 -5.79
N PHE A 33 5.66 7.44 -6.78
CA PHE A 33 5.24 7.58 -8.16
C PHE A 33 4.43 6.38 -8.69
N PRO A 34 4.82 5.12 -8.42
CA PRO A 34 4.01 3.97 -8.83
C PRO A 34 2.60 3.96 -8.23
N ILE A 35 2.43 4.48 -7.00
CA ILE A 35 1.11 4.59 -6.37
C ILE A 35 0.26 5.62 -7.09
N ILE A 36 0.82 6.81 -7.35
CA ILE A 36 0.11 7.90 -8.03
C ILE A 36 -0.30 7.44 -9.44
N ALA A 37 0.61 6.80 -10.17
CA ALA A 37 0.34 6.26 -11.51
C ALA A 37 -0.76 5.18 -11.49
N LEU A 38 -0.78 4.31 -10.47
CA LEU A 38 -1.81 3.29 -10.30
C LEU A 38 -3.21 3.90 -10.17
N PHE A 39 -3.34 4.96 -9.36
CA PHE A 39 -4.62 5.66 -9.19
C PHE A 39 -5.01 6.46 -10.43
N ALA A 40 -4.05 7.07 -11.12
CA ALA A 40 -4.30 7.74 -12.39
C ALA A 40 -4.80 6.77 -13.46
N GLU A 41 -4.19 5.60 -13.59
CA GLU A 41 -4.66 4.53 -14.47
C GLU A 41 -6.10 4.14 -14.15
N ASP A 42 -6.42 3.90 -12.87
CA ASP A 42 -7.76 3.51 -12.43
C ASP A 42 -8.82 4.57 -12.76
N CYS A 43 -8.50 5.86 -12.62
CA CYS A 43 -9.42 6.95 -12.94
C CYS A 43 -9.29 7.49 -14.37
N ARG A 44 -8.64 6.77 -15.27
CA ARG A 44 -8.39 7.18 -16.67
C ARG A 44 -7.70 8.54 -16.76
N TYR A 45 -6.66 8.73 -15.96
CA TYR A 45 -5.84 9.95 -15.91
C TYR A 45 -6.62 11.22 -15.54
N LYS A 46 -7.67 11.08 -14.73
CA LYS A 46 -8.49 12.20 -14.21
C LYS A 46 -8.32 12.33 -12.69
N LEU A 47 -7.06 12.46 -12.24
CA LEU A 47 -6.77 12.85 -10.87
C LEU A 47 -7.27 14.27 -10.63
N LYS A 48 -7.88 14.50 -9.47
CA LYS A 48 -8.37 15.81 -9.02
C LYS A 48 -7.42 16.41 -8.00
N GLU A 49 -6.94 15.59 -7.09
CA GLU A 49 -6.05 15.99 -6.02
C GLU A 49 -4.96 14.93 -5.84
N CYS A 50 -3.74 15.39 -5.65
CA CYS A 50 -2.61 14.57 -5.26
C CYS A 50 -1.67 15.45 -4.44
N TYR A 51 -1.54 15.18 -3.15
CA TYR A 51 -0.66 15.93 -2.27
C TYR A 51 -0.14 15.12 -1.11
N LEU A 52 1.00 15.54 -0.59
CA LEU A 52 1.64 14.99 0.60
C LEU A 52 1.60 16.05 1.70
N HIS A 53 1.00 15.72 2.83
CA HIS A 53 0.90 16.61 3.98
C HIS A 53 1.08 15.82 5.29
N MET A 54 1.99 16.27 6.16
CA MET A 54 2.25 15.68 7.48
C MET A 54 2.33 14.13 7.45
N SER A 55 3.20 13.56 6.67
CA SER A 55 3.34 12.10 6.53
C SER A 55 2.08 11.38 6.01
N ARG A 56 1.21 12.07 5.28
CA ARG A 56 0.02 11.49 4.67
C ARG A 56 -0.01 11.79 3.18
N LEU A 57 -0.06 10.74 2.38
CA LEU A 57 -0.31 10.86 0.95
C LEU A 57 -1.82 10.77 0.71
N PHE A 58 -2.35 11.81 0.07
CA PHE A 58 -3.74 11.88 -0.38
C PHE A 58 -3.78 11.85 -1.90
N ILE A 59 -4.64 11.01 -2.44
CA ILE A 59 -4.94 10.94 -3.87
C ILE A 59 -6.44 10.90 -4.02
N SER A 60 -6.99 11.71 -4.90
CA SER A 60 -8.38 11.61 -5.32
C SER A 60 -8.53 11.81 -6.82
N GLY A 61 -9.54 11.21 -7.40
CA GLY A 61 -9.83 11.32 -8.82
C GLY A 61 -11.15 10.67 -9.19
N GLY A 62 -11.41 10.60 -10.47
CA GLY A 62 -12.59 9.92 -10.97
C GLY A 62 -13.12 10.48 -12.27
N TYR A 63 -14.02 9.73 -12.88
CA TYR A 63 -14.72 10.17 -14.09
C TYR A 63 -16.21 9.83 -14.00
N LYS A 64 -17.05 10.72 -14.54
CA LYS A 64 -18.51 10.66 -14.38
C LYS A 64 -18.86 10.61 -12.89
N VAL A 65 -19.66 9.62 -12.47
CA VAL A 65 -20.08 9.41 -11.09
C VAL A 65 -19.16 8.46 -10.31
N LYS A 66 -18.07 7.96 -10.92
CA LYS A 66 -17.15 7.01 -10.31
C LYS A 66 -15.95 7.73 -9.76
N THR A 67 -15.56 7.42 -8.53
CA THR A 67 -14.46 8.04 -7.82
C THR A 67 -13.41 7.00 -7.39
N CYS A 68 -12.17 7.43 -7.33
CA CYS A 68 -11.10 6.74 -6.64
C CYS A 68 -10.50 7.64 -5.56
N SER A 69 -9.98 7.06 -4.51
CA SER A 69 -9.28 7.79 -3.45
C SER A 69 -8.31 6.90 -2.68
N LEU A 70 -7.27 7.52 -2.14
CA LEU A 70 -6.34 6.91 -1.20
C LEU A 70 -6.02 7.91 -0.10
N MET A 71 -6.03 7.46 1.14
CA MET A 71 -5.31 8.07 2.25
C MET A 71 -4.32 7.05 2.79
N LEU A 72 -3.04 7.31 2.57
CA LEU A 72 -1.94 6.51 3.07
C LEU A 72 -1.22 7.31 4.14
N ARG A 73 -1.06 6.74 5.34
CA ARG A 73 -0.20 7.30 6.38
C ARG A 73 1.18 6.67 6.31
N ILE A 74 2.18 7.51 6.45
CA ILE A 74 3.58 7.13 6.42
C ILE A 74 4.13 7.42 7.82
N ASN A 75 4.27 6.39 8.63
CA ASN A 75 4.80 6.54 9.98
C ASN A 75 6.27 6.11 9.97
N PRO A 76 7.22 7.04 10.15
CA PRO A 76 8.61 6.68 10.28
C PRO A 76 8.81 5.95 11.62
N GLY A 77 9.24 4.69 11.53
CA GLY A 77 9.48 3.85 12.70
C GLY A 77 9.40 2.36 12.39
N GLU A 78 9.96 1.54 13.26
CA GLU A 78 9.99 0.09 13.06
C GLU A 78 8.61 -0.58 13.21
N GLU A 79 7.69 0.00 13.98
CA GLU A 79 6.40 -0.62 14.29
C GLU A 79 5.30 -0.31 13.27
N TYR A 80 5.27 0.91 12.72
CA TYR A 80 4.21 1.34 11.82
C TYR A 80 4.81 1.99 10.56
N GLY A 81 4.96 1.22 9.50
CA GLY A 81 5.54 1.75 8.27
C GLY A 81 4.52 2.48 7.39
N LEU A 82 3.69 1.74 6.68
CA LEU A 82 2.73 2.25 5.71
C LEU A 82 1.33 1.77 6.08
N VAL A 83 0.42 2.72 6.31
CA VAL A 83 -0.94 2.41 6.77
C VAL A 83 -1.96 2.89 5.75
N ILE A 84 -2.67 1.97 5.11
CA ILE A 84 -3.82 2.28 4.27
C ILE A 84 -4.99 2.63 5.18
N ALA A 85 -5.25 3.92 5.38
CA ALA A 85 -6.33 4.40 6.23
C ALA A 85 -7.67 4.43 5.48
N SER A 86 -7.65 4.76 4.19
CA SER A 86 -8.81 4.59 3.31
C SER A 86 -8.37 4.33 1.89
N VAL A 87 -9.15 3.55 1.16
CA VAL A 87 -8.90 3.26 -0.26
C VAL A 87 -10.20 2.95 -1.00
N GLN A 88 -10.32 3.55 -2.16
CA GLN A 88 -11.41 3.28 -3.11
C GLN A 88 -10.88 3.27 -4.53
N PHE A 89 -11.24 2.27 -5.30
CA PHE A 89 -10.94 2.18 -6.73
C PHE A 89 -12.21 2.30 -7.57
N VAL A 90 -12.10 2.98 -8.70
CA VAL A 90 -13.16 3.07 -9.71
C VAL A 90 -13.49 1.67 -10.24
N HIS A 91 -12.46 0.92 -10.63
CA HIS A 91 -12.61 -0.42 -11.20
C HIS A 91 -12.38 -1.50 -10.15
N GLN A 92 -13.44 -1.87 -9.44
CA GLN A 92 -13.39 -2.96 -8.48
C GLN A 92 -13.11 -4.31 -9.17
N ARG A 93 -12.46 -5.24 -8.46
CA ARG A 93 -12.13 -6.61 -8.92
C ARG A 93 -11.16 -6.68 -10.11
N LYS A 94 -10.46 -5.59 -10.46
CA LYS A 94 -9.41 -5.55 -11.50
C LYS A 94 -7.99 -5.70 -10.96
N GLY A 95 -7.84 -6.10 -9.69
CA GLY A 95 -6.52 -6.31 -9.08
C GLY A 95 -5.80 -5.05 -8.61
N TYR A 96 -6.38 -3.86 -8.74
CA TYR A 96 -5.73 -2.60 -8.34
C TYR A 96 -5.30 -2.60 -6.88
N PHE A 97 -6.14 -3.11 -5.97
CA PHE A 97 -5.77 -3.19 -4.56
C PHE A 97 -4.59 -4.15 -4.32
N THR A 98 -4.54 -5.28 -5.01
CA THR A 98 -3.41 -6.22 -4.92
C THR A 98 -2.11 -5.58 -5.45
N ARG A 99 -2.19 -4.81 -6.54
CA ARG A 99 -1.06 -4.04 -7.07
C ARG A 99 -0.60 -2.96 -6.09
N LEU A 100 -1.54 -2.24 -5.46
CA LEU A 100 -1.22 -1.24 -4.42
C LEU A 100 -0.43 -1.88 -3.28
N VAL A 101 -0.91 -3.00 -2.75
CA VAL A 101 -0.22 -3.71 -1.67
C VAL A 101 1.18 -4.17 -2.09
N ALA A 102 1.35 -4.67 -3.31
CA ALA A 102 2.67 -5.06 -3.82
C ALA A 102 3.64 -3.88 -3.87
N ILE A 103 3.20 -2.72 -4.37
CA ILE A 103 3.99 -1.48 -4.40
C ILE A 103 4.37 -1.06 -2.97
N LEU A 104 3.42 -1.08 -2.03
CA LEU A 104 3.68 -0.71 -0.63
C LEU A 104 4.68 -1.66 0.04
N GLU A 105 4.60 -2.95 -0.22
CA GLU A 105 5.58 -3.92 0.28
C GLU A 105 6.99 -3.70 -0.31
N ASP A 106 7.09 -3.28 -1.56
CA ASP A 106 8.37 -2.93 -2.19
C ASP A 106 8.95 -1.64 -1.60
N ILE A 107 8.14 -0.60 -1.40
CA ILE A 107 8.54 0.63 -0.70
C ILE A 107 9.00 0.30 0.72
N ARG A 108 8.24 -0.50 1.46
CA ARG A 108 8.59 -0.93 2.80
C ARG A 108 9.95 -1.62 2.85
N LYS A 109 10.20 -2.53 1.93
CA LYS A 109 11.48 -3.26 1.86
C LYS A 109 12.65 -2.35 1.52
N ALA A 110 12.48 -1.48 0.52
CA ALA A 110 13.52 -0.56 0.06
C ALA A 110 13.94 0.44 1.16
N ASN A 111 12.97 0.92 1.96
CA ASN A 111 13.18 1.92 2.99
C ASN A 111 13.30 1.34 4.41
N SER A 112 13.40 0.02 4.55
CA SER A 112 13.50 -0.67 5.85
C SER A 112 12.36 -0.31 6.83
N LEU A 113 11.17 -0.01 6.31
CA LEU A 113 10.00 0.32 7.13
C LEU A 113 9.45 -0.93 7.84
N GLY A 114 8.75 -0.73 8.96
CA GLY A 114 8.27 -1.81 9.82
C GLY A 114 7.20 -2.66 9.16
N ALA A 115 6.08 -2.09 8.74
CA ALA A 115 4.90 -2.84 8.34
C ALA A 115 4.13 -2.21 7.17
N VAL A 116 3.30 -3.02 6.49
CA VAL A 116 2.15 -2.55 5.71
C VAL A 116 0.90 -2.97 6.46
N MET A 117 0.02 -2.00 6.72
CA MET A 117 -1.20 -2.16 7.50
C MET A 117 -2.42 -1.62 6.75
N ILE A 118 -3.59 -2.14 7.10
CA ILE A 118 -4.88 -1.63 6.64
C ILE A 118 -5.72 -1.37 7.87
N GLU A 119 -6.34 -0.20 7.95
CA GLU A 119 -7.24 0.16 9.03
C GLU A 119 -8.71 0.07 8.62
N SER A 120 -9.56 -0.13 9.63
CA SER A 120 -11.02 -0.02 9.49
C SER A 120 -11.61 -0.84 8.35
N VAL A 121 -11.21 -2.10 8.22
CA VAL A 121 -11.75 -3.03 7.21
C VAL A 121 -13.18 -3.41 7.58
N ILE A 122 -14.16 -2.64 7.12
CA ILE A 122 -15.58 -2.83 7.40
C ILE A 122 -16.32 -3.55 6.27
N SER A 123 -15.92 -3.32 5.01
CA SER A 123 -16.64 -3.89 3.87
C SER A 123 -16.47 -5.41 3.76
N PRO A 124 -17.54 -6.17 3.50
CA PRO A 124 -17.44 -7.65 3.35
C PRO A 124 -16.45 -8.06 2.26
N LYS A 125 -16.36 -7.29 1.16
CA LYS A 125 -15.43 -7.57 0.07
C LYS A 125 -13.97 -7.47 0.54
N MET A 126 -13.64 -6.43 1.32
CA MET A 126 -12.29 -6.25 1.84
C MET A 126 -11.98 -7.30 2.92
N LYS A 127 -12.94 -7.62 3.80
CA LYS A 127 -12.80 -8.71 4.78
C LYS A 127 -12.46 -10.05 4.10
N ASN A 128 -13.13 -10.37 3.00
CA ASN A 128 -12.83 -11.58 2.23
C ASN A 128 -11.44 -11.51 1.58
N TRP A 129 -11.04 -10.34 1.10
CA TRP A 129 -9.72 -10.16 0.50
C TRP A 129 -8.61 -10.35 1.54
N VAL A 130 -8.67 -9.68 2.71
CA VAL A 130 -7.63 -9.82 3.76
C VAL A 130 -7.50 -11.26 4.25
N LYS A 131 -8.62 -11.98 4.40
CA LYS A 131 -8.63 -13.41 4.74
C LYS A 131 -7.96 -14.26 3.66
N LYS A 132 -8.34 -14.08 2.40
CA LYS A 132 -7.77 -14.80 1.26
C LYS A 132 -6.26 -14.66 1.16
N TYR A 133 -5.73 -13.47 1.41
CA TYR A 133 -4.30 -13.18 1.30
C TYR A 133 -3.55 -13.34 2.64
N GLY A 134 -4.20 -13.91 3.65
CA GLY A 134 -3.56 -14.28 4.91
C GLY A 134 -3.10 -13.10 5.75
N TRP A 135 -3.81 -11.99 5.68
CA TRP A 135 -3.61 -10.87 6.59
C TRP A 135 -4.11 -11.23 7.99
N ILE A 136 -3.47 -10.69 9.01
CA ILE A 136 -3.78 -11.00 10.40
C ILE A 136 -4.40 -9.77 11.05
N GLU A 137 -5.54 -9.96 11.69
CA GLU A 137 -6.20 -8.93 12.47
C GLU A 137 -5.40 -8.70 13.76
N MET A 138 -4.97 -7.46 14.01
CA MET A 138 -4.07 -7.11 15.11
C MET A 138 -4.77 -7.22 16.47
N ILE A 139 -6.03 -6.75 16.52
CA ILE A 139 -6.89 -6.84 17.71
C ILE A 139 -8.22 -7.42 17.23
N PRO A 140 -8.73 -8.48 17.85
CA PRO A 140 -9.99 -9.08 17.44
C PRO A 140 -11.12 -8.06 17.29
N LYS A 141 -11.83 -8.09 16.17
CA LYS A 141 -12.94 -7.20 15.81
C LYS A 141 -12.58 -5.72 15.61
N SER A 142 -11.30 -5.36 15.62
CA SER A 142 -10.87 -3.97 15.36
C SER A 142 -10.98 -3.55 13.88
N GLY A 143 -10.96 -4.52 12.97
CA GLY A 143 -10.88 -4.26 11.54
C GLY A 143 -9.52 -3.77 11.08
N ASN A 144 -8.49 -3.81 11.93
CA ASN A 144 -7.13 -3.41 11.62
C ASN A 144 -6.28 -4.64 11.32
N TYR A 145 -5.67 -4.67 10.14
CA TYR A 145 -4.93 -5.82 9.64
C TYR A 145 -3.49 -5.47 9.30
N ILE A 146 -2.61 -6.41 9.55
CA ILE A 146 -1.19 -6.36 9.18
C ILE A 146 -0.88 -7.41 8.13
N SER A 147 0.03 -7.10 7.19
CA SER A 147 0.37 -8.03 6.12
C SER A 147 1.12 -9.25 6.64
N LYS A 148 0.84 -10.40 6.02
CA LYS A 148 1.52 -11.66 6.34
C LYS A 148 3.04 -11.58 6.18
N GLU A 149 3.52 -10.84 5.18
CA GLU A 149 4.96 -10.69 4.94
C GLU A 149 5.66 -9.92 6.07
N THR A 150 5.00 -8.91 6.61
CA THR A 150 5.49 -8.18 7.79
C THR A 150 5.64 -9.11 8.99
N ILE A 151 4.63 -9.93 9.28
CA ILE A 151 4.64 -10.84 10.41
C ILE A 151 5.70 -11.93 10.25
N LYS A 152 5.81 -12.54 9.08
CA LYS A 152 6.87 -13.54 8.80
C LYS A 152 8.27 -12.99 9.11
N ARG A 153 8.50 -11.72 8.77
CA ARG A 153 9.78 -11.06 9.02
C ARG A 153 10.03 -10.84 10.52
N ALA A 154 9.01 -10.41 11.27
CA ALA A 154 9.11 -10.24 12.71
C ALA A 154 9.46 -11.56 13.40
N TYR A 155 8.78 -12.65 13.05
CA TYR A 155 9.08 -13.97 13.59
C TYR A 155 10.49 -14.46 13.23
N LYS A 156 10.94 -14.24 12.00
CA LYS A 156 12.31 -14.57 11.59
C LYS A 156 13.36 -13.80 12.42
N LYS A 157 13.11 -12.53 12.73
CA LYS A 157 14.01 -11.69 13.55
C LYS A 157 14.15 -12.24 14.98
N ILE A 158 13.11 -12.89 15.53
CA ILE A 158 13.13 -13.49 16.89
C ILE A 158 13.40 -15.01 16.88
N GLY A 159 13.79 -15.59 15.73
CA GLY A 159 14.17 -16.98 15.62
C GLY A 159 13.03 -18.01 15.65
N ILE A 160 11.77 -17.55 15.51
CA ILE A 160 10.59 -18.41 15.50
C ILE A 160 10.17 -18.67 14.04
N THR A 161 9.93 -19.94 13.67
CA THR A 161 9.38 -20.24 12.35
C THR A 161 7.89 -19.89 12.28
N TRP A 162 7.45 -19.43 11.12
CA TRP A 162 6.04 -19.09 10.88
C TRP A 162 5.09 -20.25 11.19
N LYS A 163 5.50 -21.49 10.94
CA LYS A 163 4.71 -22.70 11.25
C LYS A 163 4.47 -22.88 12.74
N GLU A 164 5.50 -22.67 13.56
CA GLU A 164 5.40 -22.79 15.03
C GLU A 164 4.51 -21.71 15.63
N SER A 165 4.53 -20.49 15.08
CA SER A 165 3.69 -19.40 15.56
C SER A 165 2.19 -19.59 15.25
N MET A 166 1.87 -20.16 14.07
CA MET A 166 0.46 -20.45 13.71
C MET A 166 -0.16 -21.55 14.57
N LEU A 167 0.62 -22.54 15.04
CA LEU A 167 0.16 -23.56 15.96
C LEU A 167 -0.20 -22.98 17.34
N LYS A 168 0.50 -21.91 17.78
CA LYS A 168 0.22 -21.25 19.07
C LYS A 168 -0.97 -20.29 19.05
N LEU A 169 -1.39 -19.81 17.88
CA LEU A 169 -2.53 -18.90 17.74
C LEU A 169 -3.89 -19.61 17.65
N HIS A 170 -3.88 -20.93 17.51
CA HIS A 170 -5.09 -21.76 17.41
C HIS A 170 -5.29 -22.66 18.64
N MET A 171 -4.48 -22.51 19.69
CA MET A 171 -4.67 -23.08 21.02
C MET A 171 -5.23 -22.02 21.98
#